data_afc96e49d0040d615b4023577c065551
#
_entry.id   afc96e49d0040d615b4023577c065551
#
_cell.length_a   1.000
_cell.length_b   1.000
_cell.length_c   1.000
_cell.angle_alpha   90.00
_cell.angle_beta   90.00
_cell.angle_gamma   90.00
#
_symmetry.space_group_name_H-M   'P 1'
#
loop_
_entity.id
_entity.type
_entity.pdbx_description
1 polymer ?
#
loop_
_entity_poly.entity_id
_entity_poly.type
_entity_poly.pdbx_seq_one_letter_code
_entity_poly.pdbx_strand_id
1 'polypeptide(L)'
;MIRFSSISDLFDSCLLITLLLLAAGRLSAVEPSSDSSAIAAEQLKQLNDQTIIGTRVLLDSEWDQFKHGAQKGTWTLAGLWGWPVSDYQDWAVRFKLPLVYHRSDEASGHTNLGGLGDIEIGTGTAFRLNDTWRTGGGIELHADTASNRALAENVWRLKPFWGIAHDLTDWLTLGFSAEYNHSIAEEHSVTPQRFLDLSLPATVILPRDWSIGAKYKATIDFENGERWTHTVNAGVAKRLSNIPVILSATLEKPLDGGPKQFQANLTILYYFERYHPSK
;
A
#
# COMPACT_ATOMS: atom_id res chain seq x y z
N MET A 1 17.00 7.38 21.24
CA MET A 1 16.42 8.42 20.38
C MET A 1 17.35 8.56 19.17
N ILE A 2 17.03 7.90 18.05
CA ILE A 2 17.86 7.95 16.84
C ILE A 2 17.53 9.27 16.14
N ARG A 3 18.49 10.19 16.06
CA ARG A 3 18.36 11.42 15.27
C ARG A 3 18.89 11.13 13.87
N PHE A 4 18.00 11.12 12.88
CA PHE A 4 18.43 11.17 11.48
C PHE A 4 18.73 12.63 11.14
N SER A 5 19.92 12.89 10.62
CA SER A 5 20.40 14.26 10.34
C SER A 5 19.95 14.76 8.96
N SER A 6 19.56 13.86 8.05
CA SER A 6 19.06 14.23 6.72
C SER A 6 18.24 13.09 6.09
N ILE A 7 17.46 13.44 5.04
CA ILE A 7 16.73 12.46 4.20
C ILE A 7 17.72 11.54 3.47
N SER A 8 18.94 12.01 3.16
CA SER A 8 20.00 11.18 2.57
C SER A 8 20.40 10.03 3.47
N ASP A 9 20.53 10.24 4.80
CA ASP A 9 20.88 9.17 5.75
C ASP A 9 19.80 8.10 5.81
N LEU A 10 18.55 8.50 5.60
CA LEU A 10 17.38 7.62 5.52
C LEU A 10 17.42 6.77 4.23
N PHE A 11 17.69 7.42 3.08
CA PHE A 11 17.83 6.76 1.78
C PHE A 11 19.01 5.79 1.77
N ASP A 12 20.15 6.19 2.32
CA ASP A 12 21.34 5.35 2.41
C ASP A 12 21.10 4.11 3.29
N SER A 13 20.33 4.28 4.39
CA SER A 13 19.95 3.16 5.25
C SER A 13 18.99 2.19 4.55
N CYS A 14 17.99 2.69 3.81
CA CYS A 14 17.08 1.86 3.01
C CYS A 14 17.79 1.19 1.84
N LEU A 15 18.67 1.91 1.15
CA LEU A 15 19.49 1.36 0.07
C LEU A 15 20.42 0.26 0.60
N LEU A 16 21.02 0.45 1.78
CA LEU A 16 21.87 -0.53 2.43
C LEU A 16 21.09 -1.79 2.82
N ILE A 17 19.90 -1.65 3.39
CA ILE A 17 19.01 -2.79 3.73
C ILE A 17 18.59 -3.53 2.45
N THR A 18 18.23 -2.79 1.40
CA THR A 18 17.86 -3.37 0.10
C THR A 18 19.04 -4.10 -0.55
N LEU A 19 20.25 -3.54 -0.49
CA LEU A 19 21.47 -4.16 -1.00
C LEU A 19 21.89 -5.39 -0.18
N LEU A 20 21.70 -5.37 1.15
CA LEU A 20 21.97 -6.53 2.02
C LEU A 20 20.99 -7.67 1.72
N LEU A 21 19.70 -7.38 1.48
CA LEU A 21 18.70 -8.37 1.09
C LEU A 21 18.97 -8.92 -0.33
N LEU A 22 19.42 -8.09 -1.25
CA LEU A 22 19.86 -8.52 -2.60
C LEU A 22 21.13 -9.37 -2.57
N ALA A 23 22.06 -9.07 -1.66
CA ALA A 23 23.28 -9.86 -1.47
C ALA A 23 22.99 -11.23 -0.85
N ALA A 24 22.05 -11.30 0.09
CA ALA A 24 21.59 -12.57 0.69
C ALA A 24 20.88 -13.49 -0.32
N GLY A 25 20.24 -12.93 -1.36
CA GLY A 25 19.55 -13.67 -2.42
C GLY A 25 20.46 -14.38 -3.44
N ARG A 26 21.80 -14.27 -3.35
CA ARG A 26 22.74 -14.97 -4.25
C ARG A 26 23.09 -16.39 -3.83
N LEU A 27 22.56 -16.90 -2.73
CA LEU A 27 22.85 -18.25 -2.26
C LEU A 27 21.80 -19.24 -2.80
N SER A 28 22.23 -20.04 -3.75
CA SER A 28 21.62 -21.29 -4.28
C SER A 28 20.38 -21.13 -5.16
N ALA A 29 20.58 -21.12 -6.48
CA ALA A 29 19.52 -21.35 -7.46
C ALA A 29 19.13 -22.85 -7.48
N VAL A 30 18.08 -23.19 -6.73
CA VAL A 30 17.29 -24.40 -6.99
C VAL A 30 16.22 -24.01 -7.99
N GLU A 31 16.06 -24.76 -9.10
CA GLU A 31 14.96 -24.52 -10.03
C GLU A 31 13.62 -24.70 -9.30
N PRO A 32 12.73 -23.68 -9.30
CA PRO A 32 11.46 -23.76 -8.59
C PRO A 32 10.56 -24.81 -9.24
N SER A 33 9.88 -25.61 -8.42
CA SER A 33 8.82 -26.51 -8.89
C SER A 33 7.66 -25.71 -9.52
N SER A 34 6.84 -26.32 -10.37
CA SER A 34 5.67 -25.67 -11.00
C SER A 34 4.73 -25.01 -9.97
N ASP A 35 4.56 -25.65 -8.80
CA ASP A 35 3.73 -25.12 -7.70
C ASP A 35 4.31 -23.83 -7.11
N SER A 36 5.64 -23.71 -7.02
CA SER A 36 6.28 -22.49 -6.51
C SER A 36 6.10 -21.28 -7.43
N SER A 37 6.00 -21.51 -8.74
CA SER A 37 5.76 -20.42 -9.70
C SER A 37 4.33 -19.88 -9.63
N ALA A 38 3.34 -20.74 -9.43
CA ALA A 38 1.94 -20.35 -9.26
C ALA A 38 1.75 -19.53 -7.96
N ILE A 39 2.34 -19.99 -6.86
CA ILE A 39 2.34 -19.24 -5.57
C ILE A 39 3.00 -17.87 -5.75
N ALA A 40 4.12 -17.81 -6.47
CA ALA A 40 4.81 -16.54 -6.73
C ALA A 40 3.94 -15.56 -7.52
N ALA A 41 3.25 -16.05 -8.56
CA ALA A 41 2.35 -15.22 -9.35
C ALA A 41 1.18 -14.68 -8.52
N GLU A 42 0.55 -15.51 -7.68
CA GLU A 42 -0.52 -15.10 -6.78
C GLU A 42 -0.04 -14.02 -5.79
N GLN A 43 1.13 -14.21 -5.17
CA GLN A 43 1.72 -13.23 -4.27
C GLN A 43 2.02 -11.89 -4.94
N LEU A 44 2.47 -11.89 -6.19
CA LEU A 44 2.71 -10.66 -6.96
C LEU A 44 1.41 -9.94 -7.34
N LYS A 45 0.33 -10.69 -7.66
CA LYS A 45 -1.00 -10.11 -7.92
C LYS A 45 -1.53 -9.37 -6.68
N GLN A 46 -1.30 -9.89 -5.48
CA GLN A 46 -1.77 -9.31 -4.20
C GLN A 46 -1.27 -7.89 -3.93
N LEU A 47 -0.19 -7.44 -4.57
CA LEU A 47 0.31 -6.07 -4.39
C LEU A 47 -0.71 -5.01 -4.83
N ASN A 48 -1.48 -5.30 -5.89
CA ASN A 48 -2.44 -4.37 -6.48
C ASN A 48 -3.89 -4.88 -6.40
N ASP A 49 -4.08 -6.11 -5.94
CA ASP A 49 -5.39 -6.78 -5.88
C ASP A 49 -5.77 -7.06 -4.41
N GLN A 50 -6.68 -6.25 -3.88
CA GLN A 50 -7.20 -6.40 -2.52
C GLN A 50 -8.22 -7.56 -2.39
N THR A 51 -8.58 -8.23 -3.49
CA THR A 51 -9.47 -9.41 -3.47
C THR A 51 -8.71 -10.72 -3.25
N ILE A 52 -7.39 -10.67 -3.06
CA ILE A 52 -6.56 -11.81 -2.68
C ILE A 52 -6.05 -11.60 -1.26
N ILE A 53 -6.45 -12.48 -0.35
CA ILE A 53 -6.06 -12.44 1.06
C ILE A 53 -4.93 -13.42 1.32
N GLY A 54 -3.82 -12.94 1.88
CA GLY A 54 -2.70 -13.76 2.35
C GLY A 54 -2.06 -13.13 3.57
N THR A 55 -1.62 -13.95 4.54
CA THR A 55 -0.94 -13.43 5.73
C THR A 55 0.39 -12.84 5.37
N ARG A 56 0.60 -11.56 5.69
CA ARG A 56 1.79 -10.81 5.32
C ARG A 56 2.10 -9.67 6.29
N VAL A 57 3.38 -9.31 6.34
CA VAL A 57 3.87 -8.09 6.97
C VAL A 57 4.63 -7.30 5.92
N LEU A 58 4.48 -6.00 5.91
CA LEU A 58 5.19 -5.12 5.00
C LEU A 58 5.80 -3.93 5.73
N LEU A 59 6.93 -3.50 5.23
CA LEU A 59 7.51 -2.20 5.51
C LEU A 59 7.43 -1.37 4.22
N ASP A 60 6.71 -0.28 4.29
CA ASP A 60 6.48 0.63 3.21
C ASP A 60 7.17 1.96 3.48
N SER A 61 7.87 2.51 2.49
CA SER A 61 8.54 3.81 2.56
C SER A 61 7.99 4.68 1.44
N GLU A 62 7.20 5.66 1.82
CA GLU A 62 6.59 6.63 0.93
C GLU A 62 7.30 7.98 1.04
N TRP A 63 7.53 8.61 -0.09
CA TRP A 63 8.04 9.96 -0.19
C TRP A 63 7.21 10.80 -1.13
N ASP A 64 6.61 11.84 -0.56
CA ASP A 64 5.85 12.86 -1.26
C ASP A 64 6.72 14.09 -1.52
N GLN A 65 6.76 14.52 -2.77
CA GLN A 65 7.32 15.80 -3.17
C GLN A 65 6.20 16.78 -3.49
N PHE A 66 6.21 17.92 -2.81
CA PHE A 66 5.26 19.00 -3.04
C PHE A 66 5.90 20.15 -3.82
N LYS A 67 5.07 21.02 -4.38
CA LYS A 67 5.48 22.30 -4.94
C LYS A 67 6.13 23.14 -3.84
N HIS A 68 7.05 24.04 -4.23
CA HIS A 68 7.78 24.93 -3.32
C HIS A 68 8.74 24.20 -2.35
N GLY A 69 9.11 22.95 -2.65
CA GLY A 69 10.17 22.25 -1.92
C GLY A 69 9.74 21.54 -0.63
N ALA A 70 8.46 21.61 -0.25
CA ALA A 70 7.96 20.83 0.88
C ALA A 70 8.03 19.32 0.58
N GLN A 71 8.33 18.54 1.61
CA GLN A 71 8.50 17.08 1.50
C GLN A 71 7.82 16.40 2.68
N LYS A 72 7.24 15.22 2.43
CA LYS A 72 6.73 14.33 3.48
C LYS A 72 7.26 12.93 3.23
N GLY A 73 7.87 12.33 4.23
CA GLY A 73 8.24 10.92 4.25
C GLY A 73 7.33 10.17 5.21
N THR A 74 6.86 9.00 4.83
CA THR A 74 6.07 8.12 5.70
C THR A 74 6.64 6.71 5.63
N TRP A 75 6.94 6.13 6.78
CA TRP A 75 7.32 4.74 6.91
C TRP A 75 6.17 4.01 7.59
N THR A 76 5.61 3.02 6.92
CA THR A 76 4.48 2.29 7.46
C THR A 76 4.88 0.84 7.70
N LEU A 77 4.82 0.41 8.96
CA LEU A 77 4.75 -1.00 9.27
C LEU A 77 3.28 -1.43 9.18
N ALA A 78 2.98 -2.36 8.28
CA ALA A 78 1.63 -2.88 8.16
C ALA A 78 1.62 -4.41 8.17
N GLY A 79 0.50 -4.96 8.61
CA GLY A 79 0.26 -6.39 8.62
C GLY A 79 -1.15 -6.72 8.17
N LEU A 80 -1.28 -7.85 7.53
CA LEU A 80 -2.54 -8.47 7.18
C LEU A 80 -2.49 -9.92 7.65
N TRP A 81 -3.40 -10.28 8.51
CA TRP A 81 -3.57 -11.64 8.98
C TRP A 81 -4.82 -12.23 8.35
N GLY A 82 -4.64 -13.19 7.42
CA GLY A 82 -5.72 -13.83 6.69
C GLY A 82 -5.90 -15.29 7.07
N TRP A 83 -7.15 -15.75 7.04
CA TRP A 83 -7.49 -17.16 7.24
C TRP A 83 -8.64 -17.57 6.33
N PRO A 84 -8.67 -18.84 5.86
CA PRO A 84 -9.77 -19.37 5.09
C PRO A 84 -11.00 -19.57 5.98
N VAL A 85 -12.17 -19.16 5.48
CA VAL A 85 -13.48 -19.44 6.08
C VAL A 85 -14.14 -20.62 5.35
N SER A 86 -13.93 -20.71 4.04
CA SER A 86 -14.36 -21.82 3.19
C SER A 86 -13.43 -21.97 1.99
N ASP A 87 -13.70 -22.91 1.09
CA ASP A 87 -12.92 -23.13 -0.13
C ASP A 87 -12.94 -21.90 -1.08
N TYR A 88 -13.92 -21.02 -0.94
CA TYR A 88 -14.13 -19.86 -1.81
C TYR A 88 -14.10 -18.53 -1.07
N GLN A 89 -13.93 -18.52 0.26
CA GLN A 89 -13.96 -17.32 1.08
C GLN A 89 -12.80 -17.26 2.05
N ASP A 90 -12.07 -16.16 2.03
CA ASP A 90 -11.07 -15.80 3.01
C ASP A 90 -11.53 -14.59 3.84
N TRP A 91 -11.10 -14.50 5.10
CA TRP A 91 -11.28 -13.36 5.97
C TRP A 91 -9.93 -12.81 6.42
N ALA A 92 -9.86 -11.51 6.71
CA ALA A 92 -8.63 -10.91 7.23
C ALA A 92 -8.89 -9.78 8.21
N VAL A 93 -7.89 -9.57 9.07
CA VAL A 93 -7.69 -8.32 9.81
C VAL A 93 -6.39 -7.67 9.33
N ARG A 94 -6.36 -6.34 9.32
CA ARG A 94 -5.18 -5.57 8.96
C ARG A 94 -4.91 -4.44 9.94
N PHE A 95 -3.66 -4.04 10.04
CA PHE A 95 -3.26 -2.85 10.78
C PHE A 95 -2.17 -2.10 10.01
N LYS A 96 -2.07 -0.79 10.26
CA LYS A 96 -0.99 0.07 9.76
C LYS A 96 -0.52 0.97 10.89
N LEU A 97 0.79 1.09 11.01
CA LEU A 97 1.47 1.91 12.00
C LEU A 97 2.46 2.83 11.26
N PRO A 98 2.08 4.06 10.94
CA PRO A 98 2.92 4.98 10.20
C PRO A 98 3.86 5.76 11.13
N LEU A 99 5.11 5.92 10.70
CA LEU A 99 6.07 6.90 11.20
C LEU A 99 6.20 8.00 10.14
N VAL A 100 5.84 9.20 10.49
CA VAL A 100 5.77 10.34 9.56
C VAL A 100 6.92 11.30 9.84
N TYR A 101 7.54 11.75 8.77
CA TYR A 101 8.50 12.85 8.77
C TYR A 101 8.01 13.93 7.81
N HIS A 102 7.91 15.16 8.30
CA HIS A 102 7.48 16.30 7.52
C HIS A 102 8.55 17.37 7.54
N ARG A 103 8.92 17.89 6.36
CA ARG A 103 9.76 19.06 6.17
C ARG A 103 8.94 20.13 5.48
N SER A 104 8.75 21.25 6.15
CA SER A 104 8.08 22.42 5.56
C SER A 104 8.92 23.03 4.42
N ASP A 105 8.29 23.89 3.62
CA ASP A 105 8.95 24.62 2.54
C ASP A 105 9.98 25.65 3.07
N GLU A 106 10.80 26.19 2.16
CA GLU A 106 11.81 27.20 2.47
C GLU A 106 11.21 28.51 2.99
N ALA A 107 9.99 28.87 2.54
CA ALA A 107 9.32 30.11 2.89
C ALA A 107 8.86 30.13 4.36
N SER A 108 8.61 28.97 4.97
CA SER A 108 8.18 28.82 6.37
C SER A 108 9.32 28.55 7.36
N GLY A 109 10.58 28.59 6.91
CA GLY A 109 11.74 28.50 7.79
C GLY A 109 12.13 27.07 8.20
N HIS A 110 12.00 26.09 7.32
CA HIS A 110 12.46 24.69 7.48
C HIS A 110 12.24 24.10 8.87
N THR A 111 11.00 23.86 9.26
CA THR A 111 10.71 23.05 10.44
C THR A 111 10.70 21.57 10.08
N ASN A 112 11.51 20.78 10.79
CA ASN A 112 11.53 19.34 10.68
C ASN A 112 10.75 18.74 11.84
N LEU A 113 9.73 17.96 11.54
CA LEU A 113 8.90 17.31 12.53
C LEU A 113 8.79 15.81 12.19
N GLY A 114 8.97 14.94 13.18
CA GLY A 114 8.85 13.50 13.02
C GLY A 114 8.22 12.83 14.22
N GLY A 115 7.47 11.76 13.98
CA GLY A 115 6.81 10.99 15.03
C GLY A 115 5.84 9.96 14.49
N LEU A 116 5.07 9.37 15.39
CA LEU A 116 4.00 8.44 15.06
C LEU A 116 2.87 9.21 14.38
N GLY A 117 2.38 8.69 13.24
CA GLY A 117 1.17 9.16 12.57
C GLY A 117 -0.09 8.44 13.07
N ASP A 118 -1.17 8.59 12.31
CA ASP A 118 -2.47 8.00 12.63
C ASP A 118 -2.51 6.51 12.32
N ILE A 119 -2.95 5.72 13.30
CA ILE A 119 -3.03 4.25 13.16
C ILE A 119 -4.28 3.89 12.35
N GLU A 120 -4.16 2.87 11.51
CA GLU A 120 -5.31 2.25 10.83
C GLU A 120 -5.47 0.80 11.26
N ILE A 121 -6.72 0.40 11.48
CA ILE A 121 -7.11 -0.98 11.75
C ILE A 121 -8.33 -1.32 10.90
N GLY A 122 -8.39 -2.53 10.38
CA GLY A 122 -9.50 -2.93 9.53
C GLY A 122 -9.72 -4.42 9.47
N THR A 123 -10.85 -4.77 8.86
CA THR A 123 -11.23 -6.16 8.59
C THR A 123 -11.92 -6.25 7.23
N GLY A 124 -11.81 -7.40 6.60
CA GLY A 124 -12.41 -7.62 5.30
C GLY A 124 -12.50 -9.08 4.93
N THR A 125 -13.20 -9.33 3.85
CA THR A 125 -13.38 -10.67 3.29
C THR A 125 -13.19 -10.63 1.78
N ALA A 126 -12.73 -11.74 1.24
CA ALA A 126 -12.61 -11.94 -0.20
C ALA A 126 -13.31 -13.24 -0.60
N PHE A 127 -13.90 -13.23 -1.79
CA PHE A 127 -14.61 -14.35 -2.37
C PHE A 127 -14.03 -14.69 -3.75
N ARG A 128 -13.78 -15.96 -3.98
CA ARG A 128 -13.51 -16.50 -5.30
C ARG A 128 -14.86 -16.86 -5.95
N LEU A 129 -15.25 -16.10 -6.97
CA LEU A 129 -16.53 -16.32 -7.67
C LEU A 129 -16.43 -17.47 -8.66
N ASN A 130 -15.28 -17.61 -9.32
CA ASN A 130 -14.88 -18.70 -10.19
C ASN A 130 -13.36 -18.66 -10.39
N ASP A 131 -12.82 -19.41 -11.36
CA ASP A 131 -11.38 -19.54 -11.59
C ASP A 131 -10.71 -18.22 -12.01
N THR A 132 -11.48 -17.24 -12.55
CA THR A 132 -10.94 -15.99 -13.07
C THR A 132 -11.47 -14.75 -12.38
N TRP A 133 -12.60 -14.81 -11.67
CA TRP A 133 -13.24 -13.68 -11.01
C TRP A 133 -13.15 -13.77 -9.50
N ARG A 134 -12.75 -12.68 -8.88
CA ARG A 134 -12.70 -12.50 -7.41
C ARG A 134 -13.37 -11.19 -7.03
N THR A 135 -13.97 -11.14 -5.85
CA THR A 135 -14.47 -9.93 -5.24
C THR A 135 -14.11 -9.89 -3.77
N GLY A 136 -14.09 -8.72 -3.18
CA GLY A 136 -13.83 -8.60 -1.75
C GLY A 136 -14.17 -7.21 -1.26
N GLY A 137 -14.27 -7.08 0.05
CA GLY A 137 -14.55 -5.80 0.66
C GLY A 137 -14.40 -5.86 2.17
N GLY A 138 -14.49 -4.72 2.79
CA GLY A 138 -14.32 -4.60 4.24
C GLY A 138 -14.51 -3.17 4.71
N ILE A 139 -14.01 -2.93 5.92
CA ILE A 139 -14.05 -1.62 6.55
C ILE A 139 -12.73 -1.38 7.29
N GLU A 140 -12.20 -0.18 7.21
CA GLU A 140 -11.09 0.32 8.01
C GLU A 140 -11.52 1.47 8.91
N LEU A 141 -10.93 1.54 10.08
CA LEU A 141 -10.95 2.69 10.96
C LEU A 141 -9.56 3.36 10.88
N HIS A 142 -9.54 4.61 10.46
CA HIS A 142 -8.41 5.51 10.64
C HIS A 142 -8.63 6.27 11.95
N ALA A 143 -7.70 6.14 12.88
CA ALA A 143 -7.82 6.69 14.22
C ALA A 143 -6.86 7.87 14.38
N ASP A 144 -7.37 8.98 14.90
CA ASP A 144 -6.57 10.17 15.27
C ASP A 144 -5.70 9.85 16.50
N THR A 145 -4.52 9.31 16.26
CA THR A 145 -3.59 8.79 17.28
C THR A 145 -2.17 9.30 17.13
N ALA A 146 -1.94 10.22 16.19
CA ALA A 146 -0.60 10.74 15.94
C ALA A 146 0.03 11.36 17.19
N SER A 147 1.34 11.20 17.32
CA SER A 147 2.10 11.75 18.45
C SER A 147 2.17 13.28 18.47
N ASN A 148 1.81 13.92 17.37
CA ASN A 148 1.77 15.38 17.22
C ASN A 148 0.71 15.74 16.17
N ARG A 149 -0.10 16.78 16.47
CA ARG A 149 -1.16 17.29 15.57
C ARG A 149 -0.69 17.63 14.16
N ALA A 150 0.53 18.12 14.01
CA ALA A 150 1.07 18.45 12.68
C ALA A 150 1.48 17.23 11.87
N LEU A 151 1.46 16.03 12.44
CA LEU A 151 1.68 14.74 11.76
C LEU A 151 0.38 13.97 11.55
N ALA A 152 -0.73 14.43 12.17
CA ALA A 152 -2.05 13.84 12.14
C ALA A 152 -2.89 14.40 11.00
N GLU A 153 -3.92 13.65 10.63
CA GLU A 153 -5.04 14.19 9.84
C GLU A 153 -6.08 14.86 10.74
N ASN A 154 -6.02 14.63 12.06
CA ASN A 154 -6.89 15.18 13.11
C ASN A 154 -8.37 14.80 12.90
N VAL A 155 -8.62 13.63 12.33
CA VAL A 155 -9.95 13.09 12.08
C VAL A 155 -10.00 11.59 12.37
N TRP A 156 -11.12 11.13 12.87
CA TRP A 156 -11.48 9.72 12.88
C TRP A 156 -12.30 9.42 11.62
N ARG A 157 -11.86 8.45 10.81
CA ARG A 157 -12.57 8.07 9.58
C ARG A 157 -12.91 6.59 9.54
N LEU A 158 -14.13 6.31 9.07
CA LEU A 158 -14.51 4.99 8.59
C LEU A 158 -14.28 4.93 7.07
N LYS A 159 -13.70 3.81 6.62
CA LYS A 159 -13.28 3.59 5.24
C LYS A 159 -13.82 2.25 4.75
N PRO A 160 -15.15 2.12 4.48
CA PRO A 160 -15.67 0.96 3.77
C PRO A 160 -15.06 0.90 2.36
N PHE A 161 -14.67 -0.29 1.96
CA PHE A 161 -14.09 -0.54 0.64
C PHE A 161 -14.64 -1.80 0.02
N TRP A 162 -14.64 -1.82 -1.29
CA TRP A 162 -15.03 -2.98 -2.10
C TRP A 162 -14.19 -3.03 -3.37
N GLY A 163 -13.99 -4.24 -3.90
CA GLY A 163 -13.29 -4.43 -5.15
C GLY A 163 -13.68 -5.72 -5.85
N ILE A 164 -13.39 -5.74 -7.15
CA ILE A 164 -13.55 -6.89 -8.01
C ILE A 164 -12.31 -7.00 -8.91
N ALA A 165 -11.86 -8.21 -9.17
CA ALA A 165 -10.73 -8.47 -10.06
C ALA A 165 -11.04 -9.61 -11.01
N HIS A 166 -10.47 -9.53 -12.21
CA HIS A 166 -10.60 -10.51 -13.27
C HIS A 166 -9.24 -10.85 -13.88
N ASP A 167 -8.89 -12.12 -13.82
CA ASP A 167 -7.75 -12.67 -14.55
C ASP A 167 -8.14 -12.86 -16.01
N LEU A 168 -7.78 -11.90 -16.88
CA LEU A 168 -7.99 -11.99 -18.31
C LEU A 168 -7.16 -13.11 -18.94
N THR A 169 -5.98 -13.33 -18.40
CA THR A 169 -5.04 -14.40 -18.74
C THR A 169 -4.25 -14.77 -17.48
N ASP A 170 -3.43 -15.81 -17.53
CA ASP A 170 -2.57 -16.21 -16.41
C ASP A 170 -1.57 -15.11 -16.00
N TRP A 171 -1.24 -14.22 -16.96
CA TRP A 171 -0.26 -13.14 -16.75
C TRP A 171 -0.85 -11.74 -16.66
N LEU A 172 -2.17 -11.53 -16.92
CA LEU A 172 -2.82 -10.22 -16.88
C LEU A 172 -4.06 -10.23 -16.00
N THR A 173 -4.05 -9.44 -14.95
CA THR A 173 -5.19 -9.18 -14.07
C THR A 173 -5.62 -7.72 -14.20
N LEU A 174 -6.90 -7.48 -14.34
CA LEU A 174 -7.53 -6.16 -14.24
C LEU A 174 -8.44 -6.13 -13.02
N GLY A 175 -8.56 -4.96 -12.41
CA GLY A 175 -9.42 -4.75 -11.26
C GLY A 175 -10.22 -3.45 -11.32
N PHE A 176 -11.19 -3.37 -10.46
CA PHE A 176 -11.88 -2.16 -10.07
C PHE A 176 -12.01 -2.15 -8.56
N SER A 177 -11.83 -1.00 -7.92
CA SER A 177 -12.13 -0.85 -6.50
C SER A 177 -12.72 0.52 -6.19
N ALA A 178 -13.51 0.56 -5.13
CA ALA A 178 -14.09 1.75 -4.56
C ALA A 178 -13.82 1.76 -3.06
N GLU A 179 -13.37 2.90 -2.52
CA GLU A 179 -13.19 3.14 -1.09
C GLU A 179 -13.87 4.46 -0.74
N TYR A 180 -14.83 4.43 0.17
CA TYR A 180 -15.49 5.64 0.67
C TYR A 180 -14.89 6.03 2.01
N ASN A 181 -14.42 7.26 2.10
CA ASN A 181 -13.83 7.82 3.32
C ASN A 181 -14.84 8.79 3.95
N HIS A 182 -15.19 8.55 5.21
CA HIS A 182 -16.14 9.37 5.96
C HIS A 182 -15.61 9.65 7.35
N SER A 183 -15.33 10.91 7.66
CA SER A 183 -14.97 11.29 9.02
C SER A 183 -16.18 11.20 9.94
N ILE A 184 -15.99 10.57 11.09
CA ILE A 184 -17.03 10.34 12.11
C ILE A 184 -16.80 11.20 13.36
N ALA A 185 -15.59 11.74 13.52
CA ALA A 185 -15.22 12.74 14.51
C ALA A 185 -14.03 13.55 13.99
N GLU A 186 -14.05 14.85 14.22
CA GLU A 186 -13.00 15.80 13.86
C GLU A 186 -12.59 16.61 15.07
N GLU A 187 -11.32 17.01 15.12
CA GLU A 187 -10.88 18.05 16.05
C GLU A 187 -11.46 19.42 15.65
N HIS A 188 -11.61 20.31 16.63
CA HIS A 188 -12.05 21.69 16.40
C HIS A 188 -11.17 22.37 15.33
N SER A 189 -11.79 22.98 14.33
CA SER A 189 -11.16 23.64 13.19
C SER A 189 -10.68 22.75 12.03
N VAL A 190 -10.91 21.45 12.07
CA VAL A 190 -10.65 20.56 10.94
C VAL A 190 -11.93 20.39 10.13
N THR A 191 -11.82 20.54 8.82
CA THR A 191 -12.95 20.31 7.91
C THR A 191 -13.27 18.81 7.85
N PRO A 192 -14.56 18.42 7.94
CA PRO A 192 -14.96 17.04 7.70
C PRO A 192 -14.38 16.50 6.39
N GLN A 193 -14.05 15.22 6.37
CA GLN A 193 -13.53 14.55 5.20
C GLN A 193 -14.55 13.54 4.69
N ARG A 194 -15.07 13.78 3.49
CA ARG A 194 -15.95 12.84 2.77
C ARG A 194 -15.48 12.75 1.33
N PHE A 195 -14.93 11.63 0.96
CA PHE A 195 -14.48 11.41 -0.41
C PHE A 195 -14.60 9.96 -0.82
N LEU A 196 -14.75 9.74 -2.13
CA LEU A 196 -14.81 8.43 -2.75
C LEU A 196 -13.62 8.26 -3.68
N ASP A 197 -12.82 7.26 -3.41
CA ASP A 197 -11.72 6.81 -4.28
C ASP A 197 -12.22 5.67 -5.18
N LEU A 198 -12.09 5.86 -6.49
CA LEU A 198 -12.34 4.85 -7.51
C LEU A 198 -11.02 4.50 -8.17
N SER A 199 -10.68 3.21 -8.24
CA SER A 199 -9.40 2.77 -8.79
C SER A 199 -9.56 1.67 -9.83
N LEU A 200 -8.72 1.73 -10.86
CA LEU A 200 -8.59 0.74 -11.93
C LEU A 200 -7.16 0.20 -11.94
N PRO A 201 -6.85 -0.81 -11.11
CA PRO A 201 -5.55 -1.47 -11.15
C PRO A 201 -5.43 -2.45 -12.32
N ALA A 202 -4.22 -2.55 -12.86
CA ALA A 202 -3.80 -3.59 -13.80
C ALA A 202 -2.47 -4.17 -13.34
N THR A 203 -2.32 -5.49 -13.40
CA THR A 203 -1.08 -6.20 -13.04
C THR A 203 -0.70 -7.16 -14.13
N VAL A 204 0.54 -7.06 -14.59
CA VAL A 204 1.17 -7.97 -15.56
C VAL A 204 2.24 -8.78 -14.84
N ILE A 205 2.09 -10.10 -14.86
CA ILE A 205 3.09 -11.04 -14.34
C ILE A 205 4.08 -11.33 -15.46
N LEU A 206 5.35 -11.19 -15.16
CA LEU A 206 6.45 -11.40 -16.08
C LEU A 206 7.27 -12.64 -15.69
N PRO A 207 8.07 -13.21 -16.61
CA PRO A 207 8.99 -14.29 -16.28
C PRO A 207 9.94 -13.95 -15.13
N ARG A 208 10.43 -14.98 -14.45
CA ARG A 208 11.42 -14.86 -13.36
C ARG A 208 10.90 -14.04 -12.17
N ASP A 209 9.63 -14.21 -11.79
CA ASP A 209 9.01 -13.59 -10.62
C ASP A 209 9.04 -12.05 -10.61
N TRP A 210 8.92 -11.43 -11.76
CA TRP A 210 8.71 -9.99 -11.90
C TRP A 210 7.22 -9.70 -12.13
N SER A 211 6.79 -8.50 -11.72
CA SER A 211 5.52 -7.94 -12.17
C SER A 211 5.63 -6.44 -12.45
N ILE A 212 4.74 -5.98 -13.31
CA ILE A 212 4.50 -4.54 -13.54
C ILE A 212 3.08 -4.26 -13.13
N GLY A 213 2.88 -3.23 -12.33
CA GLY A 213 1.57 -2.72 -11.93
C GLY A 213 1.34 -1.33 -12.50
N ALA A 214 0.10 -1.04 -12.86
CA ALA A 214 -0.37 0.29 -13.15
C ALA A 214 -1.72 0.49 -12.48
N LYS A 215 -2.02 1.71 -12.03
CA LYS A 215 -3.28 2.05 -11.40
C LYS A 215 -3.67 3.48 -11.78
N TYR A 216 -4.87 3.64 -12.28
CA TYR A 216 -5.54 4.93 -12.34
C TYR A 216 -6.46 5.07 -11.14
N LYS A 217 -6.46 6.24 -10.49
CA LYS A 217 -7.36 6.56 -9.38
C LYS A 217 -8.04 7.89 -9.64
N ALA A 218 -9.35 7.93 -9.44
CA ALA A 218 -10.15 9.15 -9.38
C ALA A 218 -10.70 9.30 -7.97
N THR A 219 -10.53 10.47 -7.39
CA THR A 219 -11.08 10.84 -6.07
C THR A 219 -12.14 11.90 -6.25
N ILE A 220 -13.31 11.70 -5.65
CA ILE A 220 -14.42 12.67 -5.60
C ILE A 220 -14.48 13.21 -4.18
N ASP A 221 -14.17 14.49 -4.01
CA ASP A 221 -14.24 15.17 -2.71
C ASP A 221 -15.58 15.90 -2.56
N PHE A 222 -16.46 15.38 -1.69
CA PHE A 222 -17.80 15.88 -1.48
C PHE A 222 -17.83 17.13 -0.58
N GLU A 223 -16.80 17.39 0.22
CA GLU A 223 -16.73 18.58 1.06
C GLU A 223 -16.27 19.82 0.27
N ASN A 224 -15.60 19.60 -0.87
CA ASN A 224 -15.11 20.66 -1.73
C ASN A 224 -15.91 20.77 -3.06
N GLY A 225 -17.24 20.62 -2.99
CA GLY A 225 -18.13 20.80 -4.14
C GLY A 225 -17.99 19.71 -5.21
N GLU A 226 -17.85 18.48 -4.80
CA GLU A 226 -17.69 17.31 -5.68
C GLU A 226 -16.47 17.44 -6.61
N ARG A 227 -15.39 17.98 -6.06
CA ARG A 227 -14.16 18.16 -6.82
C ARG A 227 -13.54 16.81 -7.16
N TRP A 228 -13.29 16.60 -8.45
CA TRP A 228 -12.57 15.45 -8.97
C TRP A 228 -11.07 15.70 -9.00
N THR A 229 -10.30 14.72 -8.54
CA THR A 229 -8.84 14.67 -8.73
C THR A 229 -8.44 13.31 -9.28
N HIS A 230 -7.40 13.31 -10.09
CA HIS A 230 -6.96 12.13 -10.84
C HIS A 230 -5.49 11.86 -10.58
N THR A 231 -5.14 10.61 -10.36
CA THR A 231 -3.76 10.17 -10.24
C THR A 231 -3.48 8.95 -11.10
N VAL A 232 -2.25 8.82 -11.55
CA VAL A 232 -1.74 7.59 -12.16
C VAL A 232 -0.58 7.07 -11.32
N ASN A 233 -0.55 5.76 -11.14
CA ASN A 233 0.52 5.07 -10.44
C ASN A 233 1.07 3.99 -11.38
N ALA A 234 2.37 3.81 -11.39
CA ALA A 234 3.03 2.71 -12.08
C ALA A 234 4.17 2.18 -11.22
N GLY A 235 4.40 0.88 -11.28
CA GLY A 235 5.44 0.26 -10.47
C GLY A 235 5.91 -1.07 -11.01
N VAL A 236 6.98 -1.53 -10.43
CA VAL A 236 7.60 -2.81 -10.70
C VAL A 236 7.80 -3.55 -9.38
N ALA A 237 7.61 -4.86 -9.39
CA ALA A 237 7.90 -5.69 -8.24
C ALA A 237 8.69 -6.94 -8.64
N LYS A 238 9.45 -7.45 -7.69
CA LYS A 238 10.25 -8.66 -7.80
C LYS A 238 10.07 -9.51 -6.56
N ARG A 239 9.58 -10.74 -6.74
CA ARG A 239 9.65 -11.75 -5.69
C ARG A 239 11.03 -12.40 -5.68
N LEU A 240 11.61 -12.57 -4.51
CA LEU A 240 12.90 -13.23 -4.35
C LEU A 240 12.70 -14.75 -4.34
N SER A 241 13.41 -15.46 -5.20
CA SER A 241 13.15 -16.88 -5.51
C SER A 241 13.33 -17.82 -4.30
N ASN A 242 14.20 -17.47 -3.35
CA ASN A 242 14.58 -18.35 -2.25
C ASN A 242 13.94 -18.00 -0.90
N ILE A 243 13.22 -16.90 -0.84
CA ILE A 243 12.54 -16.41 0.37
C ILE A 243 11.20 -15.79 -0.02
N PRO A 244 10.17 -15.89 0.83
CA PRO A 244 8.84 -15.32 0.56
C PRO A 244 8.82 -13.80 0.73
N VAL A 245 9.74 -13.10 0.06
CA VAL A 245 9.89 -11.64 0.10
C VAL A 245 9.63 -11.06 -1.28
N ILE A 246 8.86 -9.99 -1.33
CA ILE A 246 8.67 -9.16 -2.51
C ILE A 246 9.26 -7.77 -2.23
N LEU A 247 10.01 -7.27 -3.20
CA LEU A 247 10.46 -5.88 -3.27
C LEU A 247 9.64 -5.18 -4.34
N SER A 248 9.07 -4.02 -4.04
CA SER A 248 8.31 -3.22 -4.98
C SER A 248 8.75 -1.76 -4.96
N ALA A 249 8.75 -1.13 -6.13
CA ALA A 249 8.95 0.30 -6.29
C ALA A 249 7.83 0.86 -7.16
N THR A 250 7.19 1.95 -6.72
CA THR A 250 6.11 2.61 -7.45
C THR A 250 6.33 4.12 -7.52
N LEU A 251 5.79 4.72 -8.57
CA LEU A 251 5.69 6.16 -8.74
C LEU A 251 4.23 6.53 -8.97
N GLU A 252 3.74 7.51 -8.23
CA GLU A 252 2.43 8.09 -8.40
C GLU A 252 2.56 9.55 -8.83
N LYS A 253 1.74 9.95 -9.79
CA LYS A 253 1.69 11.32 -10.29
C LYS A 253 0.25 11.81 -10.32
N PRO A 254 -0.08 12.90 -9.60
CA PRO A 254 -1.33 13.62 -9.77
C PRO A 254 -1.41 14.26 -11.17
N LEU A 255 -2.58 14.20 -11.81
CA LEU A 255 -2.82 14.77 -13.14
C LEU A 255 -3.41 16.18 -13.07
N ASP A 256 -4.03 16.56 -11.96
CA ASP A 256 -4.83 17.78 -11.81
C ASP A 256 -4.06 19.01 -11.34
N GLY A 257 -2.75 18.93 -11.31
CA GLY A 257 -1.91 20.09 -10.95
C GLY A 257 -2.02 20.54 -9.49
N GLY A 258 -2.45 19.68 -8.58
CA GLY A 258 -2.51 19.92 -7.12
C GLY A 258 -1.15 20.30 -6.50
N PRO A 259 -1.07 20.43 -5.16
CA PRO A 259 0.18 20.78 -4.47
C PRO A 259 1.23 19.66 -4.55
N LYS A 260 0.82 18.39 -4.57
CA LYS A 260 1.72 17.24 -4.73
C LYS A 260 2.21 17.16 -6.18
N GLN A 261 3.51 17.01 -6.37
CA GLN A 261 4.12 16.85 -7.70
C GLN A 261 4.23 15.38 -8.09
N PHE A 262 4.71 14.56 -7.19
CA PHE A 262 4.79 13.11 -7.32
C PHE A 262 4.95 12.46 -5.95
N GLN A 263 4.73 11.16 -5.91
CA GLN A 263 5.00 10.29 -4.78
C GLN A 263 5.83 9.11 -5.27
N ALA A 264 6.90 8.79 -4.55
CA ALA A 264 7.68 7.57 -4.75
C ALA A 264 7.47 6.65 -3.55
N ASN A 265 7.39 5.35 -3.82
CA ASN A 265 7.17 4.37 -2.78
C ASN A 265 8.09 3.16 -2.99
N LEU A 266 8.67 2.65 -1.90
CA LEU A 266 9.44 1.41 -1.83
C LEU A 266 8.82 0.51 -0.78
N THR A 267 8.46 -0.72 -1.16
CA THR A 267 7.84 -1.69 -0.28
C THR A 267 8.69 -2.95 -0.17
N ILE A 268 8.93 -3.40 1.05
CA ILE A 268 9.44 -4.72 1.37
C ILE A 268 8.31 -5.50 2.01
N LEU A 269 7.94 -6.62 1.41
CA LEU A 269 6.80 -7.40 1.85
C LEU A 269 7.23 -8.84 2.09
N TYR A 270 6.92 -9.37 3.27
CA TYR A 270 7.15 -10.76 3.64
C TYR A 270 5.82 -11.50 3.73
N TYR A 271 5.70 -12.62 3.02
CA TYR A 271 4.55 -13.52 3.08
C TYR A 271 4.82 -14.67 4.03
N PHE A 272 3.85 -14.97 4.90
CA PHE A 272 3.82 -16.20 5.65
C PHE A 272 3.17 -17.29 4.82
N GLU A 273 3.64 -18.52 4.95
CA GLU A 273 2.98 -19.67 4.34
C GLU A 273 1.53 -19.76 4.82
N ARG A 274 0.60 -19.99 3.90
CA ARG A 274 -0.79 -20.23 4.29
C ARG A 274 -0.82 -21.47 5.18
N TYR A 275 -1.33 -21.30 6.40
CA TYR A 275 -1.70 -22.44 7.22
C TYR A 275 -2.92 -23.11 6.55
N HIS A 276 -2.69 -24.22 5.86
CA HIS A 276 -3.75 -25.12 5.49
C HIS A 276 -3.96 -26.07 6.67
N PRO A 277 -5.11 -26.01 7.40
CA PRO A 277 -5.41 -27.06 8.35
C PRO A 277 -5.42 -28.38 7.56
N SER A 278 -4.56 -29.30 7.99
CA SER A 278 -4.56 -30.65 7.42
C SER A 278 -5.98 -31.20 7.47
N LYS A 279 -6.51 -31.61 6.31
CA LYS A 279 -7.79 -32.35 6.20
C LYS A 279 -7.76 -33.58 7.03
#